data_2c42e73d7654ded8312f80f29ed8c158
#
_entry.id   2c42e73d7654ded8312f80f29ed8c158
#
_cell.length_a   1.000
_cell.length_b   1.000
_cell.length_c   1.000
_cell.angle_alpha   90.00
_cell.angle_beta   90.00
_cell.angle_gamma   90.00
#
_symmetry.space_group_name_H-M   'P 1'
#
loop_
_entity.id
_entity.type
_entity.pdbx_description
1 polymer ?
#
loop_
_entity_poly.entity_id
_entity_poly.type
_entity_poly.pdbx_seq_one_letter_code
_entity_poly.pdbx_strand_id
1 'polypeptide(L)'
;TGILYGAAILLYLPLNLYNGYFSGKDFFKKCIQDILFDGTMYHLWYFPAVVLGVGIVTVLLRKVGEKSTIVVCVLLYIIGLFGDSYFGVVERITVLKAFYQALFGLFDYTRNGIFFAPIFLVMGALLSKWQFRSEKIVWAGVVLSFVGMAGEGTILYLNHLQRHDSMYFF
;
A
#
# COMPACT_ATOMS: atom_id res chain seq x y z
N THR A 1 -10.12 -12.04 -8.91
CA THR A 1 -8.79 -11.45 -8.61
C THR A 1 -7.77 -12.55 -8.29
N GLY A 2 -8.05 -13.50 -7.35
CA GLY A 2 -7.09 -14.54 -6.94
C GLY A 2 -6.62 -15.46 -8.08
N ILE A 3 -7.53 -15.88 -8.99
CA ILE A 3 -7.18 -16.71 -10.15
C ILE A 3 -6.22 -15.96 -11.08
N LEU A 4 -6.49 -14.68 -11.37
CA LEU A 4 -5.62 -13.85 -12.19
C LEU A 4 -4.25 -13.65 -11.55
N TYR A 5 -4.21 -13.48 -10.24
CA TYR A 5 -2.95 -13.38 -9.51
C TYR A 5 -2.14 -14.69 -9.57
N GLY A 6 -2.78 -15.84 -9.34
CA GLY A 6 -2.13 -17.14 -9.50
C GLY A 6 -1.58 -17.36 -10.91
N ALA A 7 -2.35 -17.02 -11.93
CA ALA A 7 -1.90 -17.08 -13.33
C ALA A 7 -0.71 -16.16 -13.59
N ALA A 8 -0.72 -14.93 -13.05
CA ALA A 8 0.39 -14.01 -13.17
C ALA A 8 1.67 -14.52 -12.49
N ILE A 9 1.56 -15.08 -11.26
CA ILE A 9 2.70 -15.70 -10.58
C ILE A 9 3.33 -16.80 -11.45
N LEU A 10 2.50 -17.71 -12.00
CA LEU A 10 2.98 -18.79 -12.86
C LEU A 10 3.65 -18.27 -14.14
N LEU A 11 3.10 -17.23 -14.75
CA LEU A 11 3.65 -16.62 -15.97
C LEU A 11 5.02 -15.98 -15.73
N TYR A 12 5.20 -15.30 -14.59
CA TYR A 12 6.43 -14.60 -14.26
C TYR A 12 7.47 -15.46 -13.53
N LEU A 13 7.08 -16.66 -13.06
CA LEU A 13 7.98 -17.56 -12.35
C LEU A 13 9.27 -17.89 -13.14
N PRO A 14 9.22 -18.24 -14.44
CA PRO A 14 10.43 -18.52 -15.21
C PRO A 14 11.37 -17.32 -15.29
N LEU A 15 10.82 -16.11 -15.43
CA LEU A 15 11.60 -14.87 -15.49
C LEU A 15 12.29 -14.57 -14.16
N ASN A 16 11.58 -14.75 -13.05
CA ASN A 16 12.11 -14.55 -11.72
C ASN A 16 13.23 -15.56 -11.38
N LEU A 17 13.06 -16.81 -11.81
CA LEU A 17 14.09 -17.83 -11.65
C LEU A 17 15.33 -17.51 -12.50
N TYR A 18 15.14 -17.08 -13.75
CA TYR A 18 16.24 -16.70 -14.64
C TYR A 18 17.04 -15.51 -14.09
N ASN A 19 16.36 -14.51 -13.54
CA ASN A 19 17.00 -13.33 -12.94
C ASN A 19 17.65 -13.62 -11.58
N GLY A 20 17.56 -14.86 -11.06
CA GLY A 20 18.11 -15.21 -9.75
C GLY A 20 17.41 -14.54 -8.58
N TYR A 21 16.17 -14.03 -8.78
CA TYR A 21 15.43 -13.28 -7.77
C TYR A 21 15.21 -14.08 -6.49
N PHE A 22 15.06 -15.38 -6.63
CA PHE A 22 14.87 -16.32 -5.53
C PHE A 22 16.17 -17.07 -5.13
N SER A 23 17.34 -16.51 -5.46
CA SER A 23 18.63 -17.11 -5.12
C SER A 23 19.05 -16.66 -3.73
N GLY A 24 19.14 -17.55 -2.75
CA GLY A 24 19.63 -17.22 -1.42
C GLY A 24 19.18 -18.19 -0.33
N LYS A 25 19.75 -18.03 0.88
CA LYS A 25 19.43 -18.86 2.05
C LYS A 25 18.00 -18.67 2.55
N ASP A 26 17.40 -17.52 2.30
CA ASP A 26 16.05 -17.14 2.77
C ASP A 26 14.98 -17.26 1.68
N PHE A 27 15.21 -18.10 0.67
CA PHE A 27 14.32 -18.31 -0.47
C PHE A 27 12.83 -18.47 -0.08
N PHE A 28 12.54 -19.38 0.87
CA PHE A 28 11.15 -19.64 1.28
C PHE A 28 10.50 -18.43 1.95
N LYS A 29 11.25 -17.74 2.82
CA LYS A 29 10.75 -16.54 3.50
C LYS A 29 10.40 -15.46 2.47
N LYS A 30 11.31 -15.20 1.54
CA LYS A 30 11.11 -14.20 0.50
C LYS A 30 9.96 -14.54 -0.44
N CYS A 31 9.84 -15.80 -0.87
CA CYS A 31 8.71 -16.28 -1.67
C CYS A 31 7.36 -16.03 -0.98
N ILE A 32 7.26 -16.37 0.32
CA ILE A 32 6.03 -16.16 1.08
C ILE A 32 5.73 -14.68 1.24
N GLN A 33 6.73 -13.87 1.55
CA GLN A 33 6.62 -12.43 1.69
C GLN A 33 6.11 -11.79 0.39
N ASP A 34 6.74 -12.11 -0.74
CA ASP A 34 6.38 -11.58 -2.05
C ASP A 34 4.97 -12.02 -2.48
N ILE A 35 4.62 -13.30 -2.30
CA ILE A 35 3.29 -13.81 -2.68
C ILE A 35 2.19 -13.17 -1.84
N LEU A 36 2.42 -12.96 -0.53
CA LEU A 36 1.39 -12.48 0.37
C LEU A 36 1.31 -10.95 0.44
N PHE A 37 2.43 -10.23 0.32
CA PHE A 37 2.49 -8.81 0.63
C PHE A 37 3.02 -7.95 -0.51
N ASP A 38 4.19 -8.28 -1.04
CA ASP A 38 4.95 -7.38 -1.90
C ASP A 38 4.71 -7.62 -3.39
N GLY A 39 4.19 -8.80 -3.74
CA GLY A 39 4.04 -9.26 -5.13
C GLY A 39 5.34 -9.81 -5.69
N THR A 40 5.25 -10.86 -6.51
CA THR A 40 6.42 -11.51 -7.14
C THR A 40 7.11 -10.67 -8.21
N MET A 41 6.52 -9.55 -8.59
CA MET A 41 7.08 -8.46 -9.41
C MET A 41 6.50 -7.13 -8.97
N TYR A 42 7.24 -6.05 -9.21
CA TYR A 42 6.89 -4.69 -8.82
C TYR A 42 5.44 -4.29 -9.14
N HIS A 43 4.94 -4.65 -10.30
CA HIS A 43 3.57 -4.32 -10.70
C HIS A 43 2.51 -5.27 -10.12
N LEU A 44 2.89 -6.39 -9.54
CA LEU A 44 1.96 -7.40 -9.03
C LEU A 44 1.55 -7.17 -7.58
N TRP A 45 2.16 -6.22 -6.86
CA TRP A 45 1.85 -5.92 -5.47
C TRP A 45 0.35 -5.60 -5.24
N TYR A 46 -0.31 -5.07 -6.26
CA TYR A 46 -1.72 -4.72 -6.19
C TYR A 46 -2.63 -5.94 -5.93
N PHE A 47 -2.30 -7.09 -6.49
CA PHE A 47 -3.14 -8.29 -6.34
C PHE A 47 -3.18 -8.81 -4.89
N PRO A 48 -2.06 -9.10 -4.23
CA PRO A 48 -2.08 -9.48 -2.82
C PRO A 48 -2.65 -8.35 -1.95
N ALA A 49 -2.36 -7.09 -2.27
CA ALA A 49 -2.90 -5.95 -1.55
C ALA A 49 -4.43 -5.91 -1.56
N VAL A 50 -5.08 -6.16 -2.69
CA VAL A 50 -6.54 -6.21 -2.78
C VAL A 50 -7.10 -7.41 -2.01
N VAL A 51 -6.51 -8.58 -2.14
CA VAL A 51 -6.98 -9.80 -1.45
C VAL A 51 -6.92 -9.63 0.06
N LEU A 52 -5.77 -9.20 0.58
CA LEU A 52 -5.58 -8.94 2.02
C LEU A 52 -6.46 -7.79 2.51
N GLY A 53 -6.49 -6.70 1.77
CA GLY A 53 -7.28 -5.53 2.14
C GLY A 53 -8.78 -5.85 2.24
N VAL A 54 -9.33 -6.61 1.28
CA VAL A 54 -10.73 -7.07 1.34
C VAL A 54 -10.96 -7.95 2.56
N GLY A 55 -10.05 -8.87 2.85
CA GLY A 55 -10.11 -9.71 4.05
C GLY A 55 -10.15 -8.88 5.33
N ILE A 56 -9.20 -7.95 5.48
CA ILE A 56 -9.09 -7.06 6.64
C ILE A 56 -10.37 -6.23 6.82
N VAL A 57 -10.80 -5.53 5.76
CA VAL A 57 -12.00 -4.68 5.81
C VAL A 57 -13.24 -5.50 6.14
N THR A 58 -13.38 -6.69 5.56
CA THR A 58 -14.53 -7.56 5.86
C THR A 58 -14.56 -7.99 7.33
N VAL A 59 -13.41 -8.39 7.87
CA VAL A 59 -13.30 -8.77 9.28
C VAL A 59 -13.58 -7.59 10.21
N LEU A 60 -13.03 -6.41 9.91
CA LEU A 60 -13.25 -5.20 10.70
C LEU A 60 -14.74 -4.79 10.67
N LEU A 61 -15.36 -4.75 9.50
CA LEU A 61 -16.79 -4.41 9.39
C LEU A 61 -17.68 -5.35 10.20
N ARG A 62 -17.36 -6.64 10.24
CA ARG A 62 -18.12 -7.64 11.00
C ARG A 62 -17.90 -7.53 12.53
N LYS A 63 -16.67 -7.21 12.96
CA LYS A 63 -16.30 -7.24 14.38
C LYS A 63 -16.49 -5.90 15.09
N VAL A 64 -16.17 -4.78 14.44
CA VAL A 64 -16.12 -3.46 15.10
C VAL A 64 -17.08 -2.43 14.50
N GLY A 65 -17.74 -2.78 13.39
CA GLY A 65 -18.70 -1.92 12.70
C GLY A 65 -18.05 -0.84 11.82
N GLU A 66 -18.90 -0.11 11.08
CA GLU A 66 -18.46 0.79 9.99
C GLU A 66 -17.57 1.94 10.47
N LYS A 67 -18.01 2.67 11.50
CA LYS A 67 -17.28 3.86 12.00
C LYS A 67 -15.88 3.50 12.51
N SER A 68 -15.79 2.45 13.33
CA SER A 68 -14.50 1.99 13.86
C SER A 68 -13.60 1.44 12.76
N THR A 69 -14.16 0.77 11.75
CA THR A 69 -13.40 0.31 10.58
C THR A 69 -12.76 1.47 9.83
N ILE A 70 -13.50 2.57 9.60
CA ILE A 70 -12.95 3.77 8.95
C ILE A 70 -11.76 4.30 9.76
N VAL A 71 -11.91 4.46 11.08
CA VAL A 71 -10.85 4.97 11.94
C VAL A 71 -9.60 4.07 11.87
N VAL A 72 -9.78 2.76 11.97
CA VAL A 72 -8.66 1.80 11.89
C VAL A 72 -7.98 1.89 10.53
N CYS A 73 -8.73 1.94 9.43
CA CYS A 73 -8.17 2.05 8.09
C CYS A 73 -7.39 3.36 7.89
N VAL A 74 -7.88 4.48 8.44
CA VAL A 74 -7.15 5.77 8.42
C VAL A 74 -5.85 5.66 9.20
N LEU A 75 -5.86 5.06 10.38
CA LEU A 75 -4.65 4.88 11.19
C LEU A 75 -3.62 3.99 10.48
N LEU A 76 -4.06 2.87 9.89
CA LEU A 76 -3.19 2.00 9.09
C LEU A 76 -2.59 2.76 7.90
N TYR A 77 -3.39 3.57 7.21
CA TYR A 77 -2.92 4.37 6.09
C TYR A 77 -1.88 5.43 6.53
N ILE A 78 -2.09 6.10 7.66
CA ILE A 78 -1.11 7.03 8.21
C ILE A 78 0.22 6.31 8.51
N ILE A 79 0.17 5.14 9.14
CA ILE A 79 1.37 4.32 9.34
C ILE A 79 2.03 3.99 8.00
N GLY A 80 1.23 3.61 7.00
CA GLY A 80 1.73 3.34 5.65
C GLY A 80 2.43 4.53 5.01
N LEU A 81 1.85 5.73 5.10
CA LEU A 81 2.43 6.97 4.55
C LEU A 81 3.81 7.30 5.14
N PHE A 82 3.95 7.19 6.45
CA PHE A 82 5.23 7.43 7.12
C PHE A 82 6.28 6.36 6.81
N GLY A 83 5.87 5.15 6.46
CA GLY A 83 6.78 4.10 6.01
C GLY A 83 7.13 4.16 4.51
N ASP A 84 6.47 5.00 3.71
CA ASP A 84 6.74 5.17 2.28
C ASP A 84 7.10 6.63 1.98
N SER A 85 6.11 7.46 1.68
CA SER A 85 6.30 8.82 1.14
C SER A 85 6.99 9.79 2.11
N TYR A 86 6.73 9.63 3.40
CA TYR A 86 7.26 10.51 4.46
C TYR A 86 8.36 9.85 5.29
N PHE A 87 9.02 8.82 4.76
CA PHE A 87 10.06 8.10 5.50
C PHE A 87 11.23 8.99 5.94
N GLY A 88 11.57 10.02 5.17
CA GLY A 88 12.57 11.01 5.54
C GLY A 88 12.28 11.77 6.86
N VAL A 89 11.00 11.85 7.28
CA VAL A 89 10.63 12.38 8.61
C VAL A 89 10.90 11.35 9.69
N VAL A 90 10.60 10.08 9.40
CA VAL A 90 10.81 8.94 10.32
C VAL A 90 12.29 8.79 10.66
N GLU A 91 13.17 8.92 9.69
CA GLU A 91 14.62 8.80 9.91
C GLU A 91 15.18 9.80 10.90
N ARG A 92 14.55 10.96 11.06
CA ARG A 92 14.95 12.00 12.00
C ARG A 92 14.60 11.69 13.46
N ILE A 93 13.72 10.70 13.68
CA ILE A 93 13.21 10.36 15.03
C ILE A 93 13.60 8.92 15.35
N THR A 94 14.55 8.73 16.27
CA THR A 94 15.16 7.43 16.59
C THR A 94 14.14 6.35 16.93
N VAL A 95 13.09 6.68 17.69
CA VAL A 95 12.05 5.73 18.10
C VAL A 95 11.23 5.25 16.89
N LEU A 96 10.82 6.19 16.02
CA LEU A 96 10.08 5.86 14.80
C LEU A 96 10.95 5.04 13.85
N LYS A 97 12.21 5.40 13.69
CA LYS A 97 13.15 4.64 12.86
C LYS A 97 13.27 3.19 13.32
N ALA A 98 13.42 2.94 14.61
CA ALA A 98 13.48 1.57 15.16
C ALA A 98 12.19 0.78 14.89
N PHE A 99 11.03 1.42 15.05
CA PHE A 99 9.73 0.82 14.75
C PHE A 99 9.61 0.42 13.29
N TYR A 100 9.96 1.32 12.35
CA TYR A 100 9.87 1.02 10.92
C TYR A 100 10.94 0.02 10.47
N GLN A 101 12.12 0.00 11.06
CA GLN A 101 13.11 -1.04 10.80
C GLN A 101 12.58 -2.44 11.17
N ALA A 102 11.83 -2.56 12.26
CA ALA A 102 11.17 -3.81 12.62
C ALA A 102 10.07 -4.19 11.62
N LEU A 103 9.28 -3.21 11.14
CA LEU A 103 8.26 -3.45 10.09
C LEU A 103 8.91 -3.92 8.78
N PHE A 104 10.01 -3.31 8.36
CA PHE A 104 10.74 -3.70 7.14
C PHE A 104 11.47 -5.06 7.26
N GLY A 105 11.54 -5.63 8.46
CA GLY A 105 11.90 -7.04 8.63
C GLY A 105 10.81 -8.03 8.17
N LEU A 106 9.56 -7.54 8.01
CA LEU A 106 8.40 -8.33 7.60
C LEU A 106 7.91 -7.99 6.18
N PHE A 107 8.11 -6.76 5.72
CA PHE A 107 7.65 -6.24 4.43
C PHE A 107 8.77 -5.44 3.77
N ASP A 108 8.89 -5.50 2.45
CA ASP A 108 9.86 -4.67 1.73
C ASP A 108 9.40 -3.19 1.71
N TYR A 109 8.08 -2.96 1.75
CA TYR A 109 7.47 -1.62 1.79
C TYR A 109 6.09 -1.63 2.47
N THR A 110 5.65 -0.46 2.92
CA THR A 110 4.34 -0.31 3.58
C THR A 110 3.18 -0.10 2.61
N ARG A 111 3.44 0.04 1.32
CA ARG A 111 2.45 0.14 0.25
C ARG A 111 1.87 -1.24 -0.09
N ASN A 112 1.20 -1.84 0.86
CA ASN A 112 0.70 -3.22 0.78
C ASN A 112 -0.76 -3.36 1.21
N GLY A 113 -1.24 -4.59 1.29
CA GLY A 113 -2.61 -4.94 1.63
C GLY A 113 -3.03 -4.65 3.06
N ILE A 114 -2.08 -4.43 3.97
CA ILE A 114 -2.37 -4.16 5.38
C ILE A 114 -2.54 -2.65 5.61
N PHE A 115 -1.58 -1.86 5.14
CA PHE A 115 -1.52 -0.44 5.47
C PHE A 115 -2.21 0.42 4.42
N PHE A 116 -2.08 0.09 3.14
CA PHE A 116 -2.50 0.96 2.06
C PHE A 116 -3.88 0.61 1.50
N ALA A 117 -4.14 -0.66 1.14
CA ALA A 117 -5.37 -1.05 0.45
C ALA A 117 -6.66 -0.84 1.25
N PRO A 118 -6.73 -1.06 2.59
CA PRO A 118 -7.99 -1.01 3.33
C PRO A 118 -8.72 0.32 3.23
N ILE A 119 -8.01 1.45 3.28
CA ILE A 119 -8.65 2.78 3.22
C ILE A 119 -9.35 3.01 1.88
N PHE A 120 -8.71 2.64 0.76
CA PHE A 120 -9.29 2.80 -0.57
C PHE A 120 -10.51 1.90 -0.78
N LEU A 121 -10.47 0.67 -0.23
CA LEU A 121 -11.62 -0.25 -0.28
C LEU A 121 -12.81 0.29 0.52
N VAL A 122 -12.57 0.81 1.72
CA VAL A 122 -13.62 1.44 2.54
C VAL A 122 -14.14 2.69 1.87
N MET A 123 -13.28 3.55 1.34
CA MET A 123 -13.71 4.73 0.58
C MET A 123 -14.58 4.35 -0.62
N GLY A 124 -14.18 3.35 -1.41
CA GLY A 124 -14.97 2.84 -2.52
C GLY A 124 -16.34 2.33 -2.07
N ALA A 125 -16.40 1.57 -0.97
CA ALA A 125 -17.65 1.08 -0.40
C ALA A 125 -18.55 2.22 0.13
N LEU A 126 -17.99 3.29 0.69
CA LEU A 126 -18.74 4.46 1.13
C LEU A 126 -19.26 5.26 -0.09
N LEU A 127 -18.40 5.51 -1.06
CA LEU A 127 -18.77 6.24 -2.28
C LEU A 127 -19.85 5.51 -3.08
N SER A 128 -19.87 4.18 -3.08
CA SER A 128 -20.93 3.41 -3.76
C SER A 128 -22.32 3.60 -3.14
N LYS A 129 -22.39 3.97 -1.85
CA LYS A 129 -23.65 4.31 -1.16
C LYS A 129 -24.12 5.75 -1.45
N TRP A 130 -23.21 6.61 -1.91
CA TRP A 130 -23.51 8.01 -2.18
C TRP A 130 -24.01 8.17 -3.62
N GLN A 131 -25.23 8.62 -3.76
CA GLN A 131 -25.74 9.05 -5.04
C GLN A 131 -25.29 10.49 -5.30
N PHE A 132 -24.20 10.65 -6.03
CA PHE A 132 -23.75 11.98 -6.46
C PHE A 132 -24.78 12.60 -7.40
N ARG A 133 -25.62 13.48 -6.86
CA ARG A 133 -26.66 14.21 -7.62
C ARG A 133 -26.12 15.38 -8.45
N SER A 134 -24.91 15.81 -8.21
CA SER A 134 -24.36 17.01 -8.82
C SER A 134 -23.00 16.76 -9.44
N GLU A 135 -22.90 16.94 -10.75
CA GLU A 135 -21.64 16.91 -11.50
C GLU A 135 -20.61 17.89 -10.95
N LYS A 136 -21.07 19.04 -10.41
CA LYS A 136 -20.18 20.05 -9.81
C LYS A 136 -19.38 19.49 -8.63
N ILE A 137 -19.98 18.62 -7.81
CA ILE A 137 -19.30 17.98 -6.68
C ILE A 137 -18.22 17.02 -7.17
N VAL A 138 -18.51 16.27 -8.24
CA VAL A 138 -17.54 15.37 -8.85
C VAL A 138 -16.35 16.15 -9.41
N TRP A 139 -16.59 17.20 -10.17
CA TRP A 139 -15.53 18.04 -10.72
C TRP A 139 -14.74 18.78 -9.64
N ALA A 140 -15.41 19.25 -8.58
CA ALA A 140 -14.72 19.84 -7.44
C ALA A 140 -13.79 18.83 -6.75
N GLY A 141 -14.21 17.57 -6.60
CA GLY A 141 -13.39 16.49 -6.08
C GLY A 141 -12.16 16.20 -6.96
N VAL A 142 -12.34 16.17 -8.28
CA VAL A 142 -11.24 15.98 -9.24
C VAL A 142 -10.21 17.12 -9.13
N VAL A 143 -10.68 18.37 -9.16
CA VAL A 143 -9.79 19.55 -9.04
C VAL A 143 -9.05 19.53 -7.70
N LEU A 144 -9.74 19.25 -6.59
CA LEU A 144 -9.14 19.17 -5.27
C LEU A 144 -8.06 18.07 -5.19
N SER A 145 -8.29 16.95 -5.86
CA SER A 145 -7.30 15.85 -5.93
C SER A 145 -6.03 16.30 -6.66
N PHE A 146 -6.16 16.98 -7.80
CA PHE A 146 -4.99 17.51 -8.53
C PHE A 146 -4.24 18.57 -7.72
N VAL A 147 -4.95 19.49 -7.08
CA VAL A 147 -4.35 20.52 -6.22
C VAL A 147 -3.65 19.87 -5.03
N GLY A 148 -4.28 18.84 -4.42
CA GLY A 148 -3.69 18.06 -3.33
C GLY A 148 -2.39 17.37 -3.75
N MET A 149 -2.40 16.67 -4.89
CA MET A 149 -1.20 16.03 -5.45
C MET A 149 -0.07 17.02 -5.73
N ALA A 150 -0.38 18.16 -6.35
CA ALA A 150 0.61 19.19 -6.64
C ALA A 150 1.18 19.79 -5.34
N GLY A 151 0.32 20.05 -4.34
CA GLY A 151 0.71 20.54 -3.04
C GLY A 151 1.61 19.53 -2.29
N GLU A 152 1.22 18.27 -2.26
CA GLU A 152 2.02 17.21 -1.65
C GLU A 152 3.39 17.07 -2.33
N GLY A 153 3.41 17.00 -3.66
CA GLY A 153 4.66 16.94 -4.42
C GLY A 153 5.58 18.12 -4.14
N THR A 154 5.01 19.33 -4.03
CA THR A 154 5.77 20.53 -3.67
C THR A 154 6.35 20.46 -2.26
N ILE A 155 5.57 20.01 -1.28
CA ILE A 155 6.03 19.84 0.11
C ILE A 155 7.16 18.82 0.19
N LEU A 156 7.02 17.67 -0.46
CA LEU A 156 8.06 16.63 -0.49
C LEU A 156 9.35 17.14 -1.13
N TYR A 157 9.23 17.84 -2.25
CA TYR A 157 10.36 18.43 -2.97
C TYR A 157 11.08 19.48 -2.15
N LEU A 158 10.37 20.47 -1.58
CA LEU A 158 10.95 21.56 -0.82
C LEU A 158 11.61 21.10 0.48
N ASN A 159 11.09 20.05 1.10
CA ASN A 159 11.67 19.51 2.34
C ASN A 159 12.72 18.43 2.09
N HIS A 160 13.05 18.12 0.84
CA HIS A 160 13.97 17.04 0.46
C HIS A 160 13.67 15.72 1.18
N LEU A 161 12.38 15.40 1.32
CA LEU A 161 11.95 14.17 1.98
C LEU A 161 12.19 12.97 1.04
N GLN A 162 13.00 12.03 1.51
CA GLN A 162 13.28 10.80 0.78
C GLN A 162 12.19 9.76 1.06
N ARG A 163 11.80 9.04 0.02
CA ARG A 163 10.96 7.85 0.13
C ARG A 163 11.83 6.66 0.50
N HIS A 164 11.26 5.70 1.21
CA HIS A 164 11.96 4.45 1.52
C HIS A 164 12.33 3.66 0.26
N ASP A 165 11.50 3.76 -0.75
CA ASP A 165 11.52 2.97 -2.00
C ASP A 165 12.18 3.73 -3.16
N SER A 166 13.19 4.54 -2.89
CA SER A 166 13.88 5.32 -3.93
C SER A 166 14.67 4.47 -4.95
N MET A 167 14.86 3.18 -4.70
CA MET A 167 15.66 2.29 -5.55
C MET A 167 14.94 1.79 -6.82
N TYR A 168 13.65 2.04 -6.99
CA TYR A 168 12.85 1.47 -8.07
C TYR A 168 12.44 2.47 -9.17
N PHE A 169 13.12 3.62 -9.25
CA PHE A 169 12.87 4.63 -10.29
C PHE A 169 13.95 4.67 -11.39
N PHE A 170 14.59 3.53 -11.65
CA PHE A 170 15.49 3.37 -12.79
C PHE A 170 15.01 2.28 -13.72
#